data_c190ad0e23dc25d73394fae14c9150c9
#
_entry.id   c190ad0e23dc25d73394fae14c9150c9
#
_cell.length_a   1.000
_cell.length_b   1.000
_cell.length_c   1.000
_cell.angle_alpha   90.00
_cell.angle_beta   90.00
_cell.angle_gamma   90.00
#
_symmetry.space_group_name_H-M   'P 1'
#
loop_
_entity.id
_entity.type
_entity.pdbx_description
1 polymer ?
#
loop_
_entity_poly.entity_id
_entity_poly.type
_entity_poly.pdbx_seq_one_letter_code
_entity_poly.pdbx_strand_id
1 'polypeptide(L)'
;RTFRPLGELVSAMQQVKEGRYAVKVETESNDEFRYLGQTFNDMASSIEELIQKVYSAQLMQKEAQLEVLQQQINPHFLYNTFETMRGIALSEHNEKVADIVKNISEFMRYNMYGADGSTSLQMELQHVTNYIRIMDYRFDDKIRLTMEIPEQMRALSMPKFTLQPIVENAVLHGFTAVSYTHLRAHETRSNL
;
A
#
# COMPACT_ATOMS: atom_id res chain seq x y z
N ARG A 1 -29.93 5.84 -49.11
CA ARG A 1 -30.30 5.51 -47.71
C ARG A 1 -29.73 4.17 -47.21
N THR A 2 -29.33 3.25 -48.10
CA THR A 2 -28.92 1.86 -47.78
C THR A 2 -27.52 1.69 -47.23
N PHE A 3 -26.62 2.71 -47.29
CA PHE A 3 -25.21 2.59 -46.89
C PHE A 3 -24.88 3.13 -45.51
N ARG A 4 -25.80 3.80 -44.82
CA ARG A 4 -25.56 4.39 -43.50
C ARG A 4 -25.31 3.33 -42.41
N PRO A 5 -26.11 2.25 -42.29
CA PRO A 5 -25.86 1.21 -41.28
C PRO A 5 -24.51 0.50 -41.45
N LEU A 6 -24.08 0.30 -42.71
CA LEU A 6 -22.78 -0.29 -43.00
C LEU A 6 -21.63 0.61 -42.58
N GLY A 7 -21.77 1.94 -42.76
CA GLY A 7 -20.78 2.93 -42.31
C GLY A 7 -20.64 2.97 -40.79
N GLU A 8 -21.75 2.89 -40.07
CA GLU A 8 -21.79 2.84 -38.60
C GLU A 8 -21.12 1.56 -38.08
N LEU A 9 -21.40 0.41 -38.68
CA LEU A 9 -20.76 -0.86 -38.32
C LEU A 9 -19.24 -0.83 -38.57
N VAL A 10 -18.80 -0.34 -39.72
CA VAL A 10 -17.36 -0.19 -40.05
C VAL A 10 -16.68 0.75 -39.06
N SER A 11 -17.31 1.87 -38.69
CA SER A 11 -16.80 2.82 -37.68
C SER A 11 -16.65 2.17 -36.31
N ALA A 12 -17.65 1.37 -35.91
CA ALA A 12 -17.61 0.65 -34.65
C ALA A 12 -16.50 -0.42 -34.61
N MET A 13 -16.34 -1.15 -35.71
CA MET A 13 -15.21 -2.11 -35.88
C MET A 13 -13.85 -1.42 -35.74
N GLN A 14 -13.71 -0.23 -36.33
CA GLN A 14 -12.47 0.54 -36.23
C GLN A 14 -12.20 0.98 -34.73
N GLN A 15 -13.23 1.35 -34.02
CA GLN A 15 -13.09 1.69 -32.59
C GLN A 15 -12.67 0.48 -31.76
N VAL A 16 -13.25 -0.69 -31.99
CA VAL A 16 -12.83 -1.95 -31.33
C VAL A 16 -11.37 -2.27 -31.64
N LYS A 17 -10.95 -2.11 -32.92
CA LYS A 17 -9.54 -2.26 -33.30
C LYS A 17 -8.59 -1.32 -32.60
N GLU A 18 -9.05 -0.11 -32.25
CA GLU A 18 -8.31 0.90 -31.47
C GLU A 18 -8.35 0.65 -29.95
N GLY A 19 -8.94 -0.45 -29.50
CA GLY A 19 -9.00 -0.82 -28.08
C GLY A 19 -10.22 -0.25 -27.32
N ARG A 20 -11.18 0.33 -28.04
CA ARG A 20 -12.44 0.82 -27.45
C ARG A 20 -13.50 -0.24 -27.61
N TYR A 21 -13.70 -1.08 -26.60
CA TYR A 21 -14.57 -2.26 -26.69
C TYR A 21 -16.03 -1.96 -26.27
N ALA A 22 -16.27 -0.94 -25.46
CA ALA A 22 -17.62 -0.51 -25.02
C ALA A 22 -18.38 0.24 -26.13
N VAL A 23 -18.36 -0.29 -27.35
CA VAL A 23 -19.04 0.30 -28.51
C VAL A 23 -20.26 -0.52 -28.84
N LYS A 24 -21.42 0.14 -29.05
CA LYS A 24 -22.65 -0.50 -29.48
C LYS A 24 -23.11 0.12 -30.79
N VAL A 25 -23.54 -0.74 -31.71
CA VAL A 25 -24.18 -0.36 -32.97
C VAL A 25 -25.69 -0.50 -32.78
N GLU A 26 -26.42 0.61 -32.89
CA GLU A 26 -27.88 0.60 -32.90
C GLU A 26 -28.36 0.59 -34.38
N THR A 27 -28.99 -0.47 -34.75
CA THR A 27 -29.60 -0.59 -36.10
C THR A 27 -31.14 -0.50 -35.99
N GLU A 28 -31.68 0.57 -36.54
CA GLU A 28 -33.14 0.77 -36.64
C GLU A 28 -33.76 -0.06 -37.76
N SER A 29 -32.96 -0.67 -38.60
CA SER A 29 -33.45 -1.48 -39.72
C SER A 29 -33.94 -2.86 -39.25
N ASN A 30 -34.91 -3.40 -39.90
CA ASN A 30 -35.54 -4.69 -39.56
C ASN A 30 -35.12 -5.81 -40.51
N ASP A 31 -33.91 -5.70 -41.03
CA ASP A 31 -33.29 -6.56 -42.05
C ASP A 31 -31.97 -7.19 -41.57
N GLU A 32 -31.20 -7.70 -42.48
CA GLU A 32 -29.92 -8.36 -42.27
C GLU A 32 -28.92 -7.48 -41.51
N PHE A 33 -29.06 -6.16 -41.58
CA PHE A 33 -28.16 -5.24 -40.85
C PHE A 33 -28.44 -5.23 -39.34
N ARG A 34 -29.69 -5.48 -38.90
CA ARG A 34 -29.98 -5.69 -37.48
C ARG A 34 -29.24 -6.90 -36.95
N TYR A 35 -29.30 -8.01 -37.68
CA TYR A 35 -28.63 -9.24 -37.27
C TYR A 35 -27.09 -9.05 -37.21
N LEU A 36 -26.50 -8.37 -38.17
CA LEU A 36 -25.08 -8.04 -38.19
C LEU A 36 -24.70 -7.13 -37.01
N GLY A 37 -25.50 -6.10 -36.71
CA GLY A 37 -25.27 -5.19 -35.60
C GLY A 37 -25.35 -5.90 -34.22
N GLN A 38 -26.34 -6.79 -34.04
CA GLN A 38 -26.44 -7.60 -32.83
C GLN A 38 -25.26 -8.55 -32.67
N THR A 39 -24.89 -9.28 -33.71
CA THR A 39 -23.73 -10.20 -33.71
C THR A 39 -22.44 -9.45 -33.39
N PHE A 40 -22.25 -8.25 -33.94
CA PHE A 40 -21.11 -7.40 -33.63
C PHE A 40 -21.11 -6.97 -32.16
N ASN A 41 -22.26 -6.53 -31.60
CA ASN A 41 -22.39 -6.13 -30.23
C ASN A 41 -22.08 -7.29 -29.27
N ASP A 42 -22.57 -8.49 -29.57
CA ASP A 42 -22.30 -9.70 -28.78
C ASP A 42 -20.81 -10.04 -28.80
N MET A 43 -20.17 -9.94 -29.99
CA MET A 43 -18.72 -10.13 -30.13
C MET A 43 -17.93 -9.07 -29.36
N ALA A 44 -18.28 -7.79 -29.47
CA ALA A 44 -17.60 -6.70 -28.76
C ALA A 44 -17.71 -6.86 -27.24
N SER A 45 -18.90 -7.21 -26.75
CA SER A 45 -19.15 -7.52 -25.32
C SER A 45 -18.33 -8.72 -24.84
N SER A 46 -18.25 -9.77 -25.65
CA SER A 46 -17.44 -10.96 -25.34
C SER A 46 -15.95 -10.63 -25.26
N ILE A 47 -15.45 -9.78 -26.15
CA ILE A 47 -14.06 -9.32 -26.14
C ILE A 47 -13.80 -8.50 -24.86
N GLU A 48 -14.67 -7.58 -24.52
CA GLU A 48 -14.58 -6.77 -23.29
C GLU A 48 -14.52 -7.66 -22.04
N GLU A 49 -15.41 -8.65 -21.95
CA GLU A 49 -15.43 -9.61 -20.84
C GLU A 49 -14.13 -10.43 -20.76
N LEU A 50 -13.62 -10.91 -21.90
CA LEU A 50 -12.37 -11.64 -21.94
C LEU A 50 -11.18 -10.79 -21.49
N ILE A 51 -11.12 -9.54 -21.92
CA ILE A 51 -10.07 -8.60 -21.48
C ILE A 51 -10.13 -8.36 -19.98
N GLN A 52 -11.32 -8.15 -19.42
CA GLN A 52 -11.51 -7.99 -17.99
C GLN A 52 -11.07 -9.25 -17.20
N LYS A 53 -11.40 -10.43 -17.70
CA LYS A 53 -10.94 -11.71 -17.12
C LYS A 53 -9.42 -11.86 -17.16
N VAL A 54 -8.80 -11.54 -18.28
CA VAL A 54 -7.33 -11.59 -18.42
C VAL A 54 -6.67 -10.60 -17.47
N TYR A 55 -7.19 -9.38 -17.39
CA TYR A 55 -6.63 -8.34 -16.51
C TYR A 55 -6.76 -8.72 -15.04
N SER A 56 -7.94 -9.20 -14.62
CA SER A 56 -8.14 -9.67 -13.25
C SER A 56 -7.26 -10.86 -12.88
N ALA A 57 -7.08 -11.82 -13.80
CA ALA A 57 -6.18 -12.95 -13.60
C ALA A 57 -4.71 -12.50 -13.46
N GLN A 58 -4.28 -11.52 -14.25
CA GLN A 58 -2.93 -10.95 -14.12
C GLN A 58 -2.72 -10.23 -12.80
N LEU A 59 -3.72 -9.49 -12.31
CA LEU A 59 -3.66 -8.85 -10.98
C LEU A 59 -3.54 -9.90 -9.88
N MET A 60 -4.38 -10.92 -9.87
CA MET A 60 -4.31 -12.01 -8.90
C MET A 60 -2.96 -12.73 -8.93
N GLN A 61 -2.40 -12.95 -10.13
CA GLN A 61 -1.08 -13.54 -10.28
C GLN A 61 0.01 -12.66 -9.67
N LYS A 62 -0.06 -11.34 -9.89
CA LYS A 62 0.90 -10.39 -9.30
C LYS A 62 0.79 -10.32 -7.78
N GLU A 63 -0.42 -10.31 -7.25
CA GLU A 63 -0.66 -10.34 -5.82
C GLU A 63 -0.11 -11.63 -5.18
N ALA A 64 -0.37 -12.79 -5.80
CA ALA A 64 0.19 -14.05 -5.34
C ALA A 64 1.73 -14.09 -5.40
N GLN A 65 2.34 -13.50 -6.45
CA GLN A 65 3.79 -13.38 -6.52
C GLN A 65 4.37 -12.50 -5.41
N LEU A 66 3.71 -11.38 -5.08
CA LEU A 66 4.11 -10.51 -3.98
C LEU A 66 3.98 -11.22 -2.64
N GLU A 67 2.91 -11.98 -2.43
CA GLU A 67 2.71 -12.76 -1.20
C GLU A 67 3.81 -13.82 -1.02
N VAL A 68 4.15 -14.56 -2.07
CA VAL A 68 5.26 -15.53 -2.04
C VAL A 68 6.60 -14.85 -1.72
N LEU A 69 6.88 -13.68 -2.29
CA LEU A 69 8.08 -12.91 -2.00
C LEU A 69 8.12 -12.44 -0.54
N GLN A 70 7.00 -11.99 -0.01
CA GLN A 70 6.88 -11.60 1.40
C GLN A 70 7.09 -12.78 2.36
N GLN A 71 6.62 -13.98 1.99
CA GLN A 71 6.80 -15.19 2.77
C GLN A 71 8.25 -15.74 2.77
N GLN A 72 9.09 -15.35 1.81
CA GLN A 72 10.51 -15.74 1.80
C GLN A 72 11.28 -15.21 3.01
N ILE A 73 10.84 -14.12 3.61
CA ILE A 73 11.31 -13.68 4.91
C ILE A 73 10.44 -14.40 5.95
N ASN A 74 10.96 -15.44 6.58
CA ASN A 74 10.23 -16.15 7.63
C ASN A 74 10.11 -15.25 8.89
N PRO A 75 8.93 -14.66 9.17
CA PRO A 75 8.78 -13.73 10.29
C PRO A 75 9.03 -14.40 11.63
N HIS A 76 8.60 -15.65 11.75
CA HIS A 76 8.76 -16.43 12.98
C HIS A 76 10.23 -16.76 13.28
N PHE A 77 11.03 -17.05 12.26
CA PHE A 77 12.47 -17.26 12.43
C PHE A 77 13.16 -15.98 12.93
N LEU A 78 12.87 -14.83 12.32
CA LEU A 78 13.46 -13.56 12.74
C LEU A 78 13.06 -13.20 14.16
N TYR A 79 11.78 -13.36 14.50
CA TYR A 79 11.29 -13.08 15.85
C TYR A 79 11.99 -13.97 16.89
N ASN A 80 12.06 -15.27 16.67
CA ASN A 80 12.73 -16.19 17.58
C ASN A 80 14.22 -15.89 17.71
N THR A 81 14.85 -15.47 16.61
CA THR A 81 16.27 -15.06 16.62
C THR A 81 16.48 -13.82 17.50
N PHE A 82 15.62 -12.80 17.37
CA PHE A 82 15.71 -11.60 18.21
C PHE A 82 15.42 -11.91 19.68
N GLU A 83 14.43 -12.75 20.00
CA GLU A 83 14.19 -13.16 21.39
C GLU A 83 15.36 -13.94 21.99
N THR A 84 16.02 -14.79 21.19
CA THR A 84 17.23 -15.48 21.63
C THR A 84 18.37 -14.50 21.90
N MET A 85 18.62 -13.53 21.00
CA MET A 85 19.63 -12.49 21.18
C MET A 85 19.35 -11.66 22.42
N ARG A 86 18.09 -11.30 22.64
CA ARG A 86 17.67 -10.58 23.85
C ARG A 86 17.93 -11.37 25.12
N GLY A 87 17.60 -12.66 25.12
CA GLY A 87 17.88 -13.57 26.24
C GLY A 87 19.38 -13.63 26.58
N ILE A 88 20.24 -13.75 25.57
CA ILE A 88 21.70 -13.74 25.74
C ILE A 88 22.15 -12.39 26.34
N ALA A 89 21.68 -11.26 25.78
CA ALA A 89 22.06 -9.93 26.26
C ALA A 89 21.67 -9.74 27.74
N LEU A 90 20.50 -10.23 28.15
CA LEU A 90 20.04 -10.17 29.56
C LEU A 90 20.89 -11.06 30.46
N SER A 91 21.29 -12.26 30.01
CA SER A 91 22.15 -13.16 30.81
C SER A 91 23.54 -12.58 31.00
N GLU A 92 24.03 -11.77 30.07
CA GLU A 92 25.30 -11.04 30.16
C GLU A 92 25.16 -9.67 30.86
N HIS A 93 24.01 -9.37 31.46
CA HIS A 93 23.71 -8.08 32.10
C HIS A 93 23.85 -6.86 31.17
N ASN A 94 23.68 -7.06 29.86
CA ASN A 94 23.77 -5.99 28.88
C ASN A 94 22.38 -5.47 28.51
N GLU A 95 21.81 -4.67 29.42
CA GLU A 95 20.44 -4.10 29.27
C GLU A 95 20.33 -3.23 28.01
N LYS A 96 21.39 -2.51 27.64
CA LYS A 96 21.38 -1.67 26.42
C LYS A 96 21.16 -2.51 25.16
N VAL A 97 21.88 -3.60 24.99
CA VAL A 97 21.70 -4.50 23.84
C VAL A 97 20.35 -5.19 23.89
N ALA A 98 19.88 -5.61 25.08
CA ALA A 98 18.56 -6.22 25.22
C ALA A 98 17.43 -5.28 24.82
N ASP A 99 17.53 -3.97 25.14
CA ASP A 99 16.54 -2.97 24.76
C ASP A 99 16.58 -2.66 23.25
N ILE A 100 17.78 -2.56 22.64
CA ILE A 100 17.93 -2.41 21.19
C ILE A 100 17.24 -3.57 20.45
N VAL A 101 17.54 -4.81 20.84
CA VAL A 101 16.98 -6.01 20.20
C VAL A 101 15.45 -6.05 20.37
N LYS A 102 14.93 -5.67 21.53
CA LYS A 102 13.48 -5.56 21.76
C LYS A 102 12.84 -4.56 20.80
N ASN A 103 13.39 -3.36 20.67
CA ASN A 103 12.84 -2.33 19.78
C ASN A 103 12.89 -2.77 18.30
N ILE A 104 13.97 -3.46 17.87
CA ILE A 104 14.07 -4.04 16.53
C ILE A 104 12.99 -5.11 16.32
N SER A 105 12.81 -6.02 17.28
CA SER A 105 11.80 -7.08 17.21
C SER A 105 10.38 -6.51 17.08
N GLU A 106 10.04 -5.51 17.87
CA GLU A 106 8.73 -4.84 17.81
C GLU A 106 8.54 -4.06 16.49
N PHE A 107 9.57 -3.37 16.02
CA PHE A 107 9.57 -2.68 14.73
C PHE A 107 9.33 -3.65 13.57
N MET A 108 10.06 -4.77 13.54
CA MET A 108 9.90 -5.80 12.52
C MET A 108 8.53 -6.48 12.57
N ARG A 109 8.02 -6.73 13.78
CA ARG A 109 6.68 -7.30 13.97
C ARG A 109 5.60 -6.42 13.36
N TYR A 110 5.65 -5.13 13.56
CA TYR A 110 4.70 -4.20 12.97
C TYR A 110 4.75 -4.22 11.44
N ASN A 111 5.96 -4.31 10.85
CA ASN A 111 6.14 -4.36 9.40
C ASN A 111 5.61 -5.66 8.77
N MET A 112 5.68 -6.78 9.49
CA MET A 112 5.35 -8.11 8.97
C MET A 112 3.90 -8.53 9.20
N TYR A 113 3.24 -8.02 10.24
CA TYR A 113 1.87 -8.41 10.59
C TYR A 113 0.88 -7.28 10.32
N GLY A 114 -0.27 -7.63 9.74
CA GLY A 114 -1.39 -6.71 9.46
C GLY A 114 -1.52 -6.41 7.98
N ALA A 115 -2.14 -7.35 7.25
CA ALA A 115 -2.43 -7.22 5.82
C ALA A 115 -3.55 -6.22 5.51
N ASP A 116 -4.33 -5.80 6.50
CA ASP A 116 -5.59 -5.07 6.28
C ASP A 116 -5.42 -3.57 6.00
N GLY A 117 -4.19 -3.08 5.86
CA GLY A 117 -3.90 -1.71 5.43
C GLY A 117 -4.30 -0.60 6.41
N SER A 118 -5.05 -0.91 7.48
CA SER A 118 -5.48 0.04 8.52
C SER A 118 -4.93 -0.32 9.89
N THR A 119 -4.69 0.69 10.71
CA THR A 119 -4.18 0.57 12.09
C THR A 119 -4.74 1.69 12.96
N SER A 120 -4.48 1.67 14.27
CA SER A 120 -4.79 2.80 15.13
C SER A 120 -3.61 3.79 15.19
N LEU A 121 -3.91 5.06 15.43
CA LEU A 121 -2.90 6.08 15.68
C LEU A 121 -1.94 5.64 16.80
N GLN A 122 -2.43 5.00 17.84
CA GLN A 122 -1.60 4.45 18.93
C GLN A 122 -0.53 3.48 18.41
N MET A 123 -0.90 2.57 17.49
CA MET A 123 0.02 1.59 16.93
C MET A 123 1.07 2.26 16.02
N GLU A 124 0.68 3.25 15.22
CA GLU A 124 1.61 4.06 14.42
C GLU A 124 2.61 4.82 15.31
N LEU A 125 2.13 5.43 16.39
CA LEU A 125 2.98 6.13 17.34
C LEU A 125 3.97 5.19 18.04
N GLN A 126 3.53 4.00 18.42
CA GLN A 126 4.40 2.98 19.00
C GLN A 126 5.47 2.54 17.99
N HIS A 127 5.07 2.32 16.74
CA HIS A 127 5.99 1.94 15.67
C HIS A 127 7.06 3.02 15.41
N VAL A 128 6.65 4.28 15.32
CA VAL A 128 7.56 5.42 15.19
C VAL A 128 8.47 5.55 16.41
N THR A 129 7.95 5.32 17.62
CA THR A 129 8.76 5.35 18.84
C THR A 129 9.86 4.29 18.81
N ASN A 130 9.55 3.07 18.39
CA ASN A 130 10.53 2.00 18.27
C ASN A 130 11.61 2.35 17.22
N TYR A 131 11.20 2.92 16.07
CA TYR A 131 12.13 3.41 15.06
C TYR A 131 13.08 4.48 15.61
N ILE A 132 12.54 5.51 16.28
CA ILE A 132 13.34 6.59 16.86
C ILE A 132 14.33 6.05 17.90
N ARG A 133 13.92 5.12 18.77
CA ARG A 133 14.82 4.50 19.75
C ARG A 133 15.97 3.76 19.06
N ILE A 134 15.69 3.00 17.98
CA ILE A 134 16.75 2.33 17.20
C ILE A 134 17.71 3.35 16.61
N MET A 135 17.18 4.44 16.05
CA MET A 135 18.01 5.51 15.48
C MET A 135 18.79 6.27 16.54
N ASP A 136 18.21 6.51 17.71
CA ASP A 136 18.86 7.20 18.81
C ASP A 136 20.13 6.46 19.28
N TYR A 137 20.08 5.14 19.39
CA TYR A 137 21.27 4.32 19.63
C TYR A 137 22.35 4.45 18.54
N ARG A 138 21.97 4.66 17.30
CA ARG A 138 22.90 4.86 16.18
C ARG A 138 23.55 6.23 16.19
N PHE A 139 22.85 7.23 16.73
CA PHE A 139 23.29 8.64 16.74
C PHE A 139 23.74 9.12 18.13
N ASP A 140 24.15 8.20 19.02
CA ASP A 140 24.72 8.48 20.35
C ASP A 140 23.78 9.32 21.23
N ASP A 141 22.52 8.91 21.37
CA ASP A 141 21.51 9.49 22.25
C ASP A 141 21.23 10.99 21.97
N LYS A 142 21.22 11.37 20.67
CA LYS A 142 20.99 12.75 20.21
C LYS A 142 19.56 13.04 19.75
N ILE A 143 18.69 12.01 19.69
CA ILE A 143 17.31 12.16 19.19
C ILE A 143 16.35 12.27 20.38
N ARG A 144 15.64 13.37 20.49
CA ARG A 144 14.58 13.55 21.48
C ARG A 144 13.22 13.54 20.78
N LEU A 145 12.36 12.57 21.10
CA LEU A 145 10.99 12.49 20.62
C LEU A 145 10.04 13.01 21.71
N THR A 146 9.24 14.01 21.36
CA THR A 146 8.16 14.53 22.23
C THR A 146 6.84 14.40 21.48
N MET A 147 5.82 13.85 22.11
CA MET A 147 4.49 13.66 21.52
C MET A 147 3.43 14.31 22.40
N GLU A 148 2.67 15.24 21.82
CA GLU A 148 1.55 15.92 22.48
C GLU A 148 0.24 15.49 21.78
N ILE A 149 -0.32 14.36 22.19
CA ILE A 149 -1.49 13.74 21.53
C ILE A 149 -2.58 13.49 22.57
N PRO A 150 -3.78 14.08 22.38
CA PRO A 150 -4.93 13.81 23.23
C PRO A 150 -5.27 12.32 23.26
N GLU A 151 -5.58 11.79 24.44
CA GLU A 151 -5.88 10.36 24.62
C GLU A 151 -7.01 9.88 23.72
N GLN A 152 -8.01 10.72 23.49
CA GLN A 152 -9.18 10.44 22.64
C GLN A 152 -8.80 10.18 21.18
N MET A 153 -7.69 10.72 20.68
CA MET A 153 -7.23 10.55 19.29
C MET A 153 -6.46 9.24 19.08
N ARG A 154 -5.96 8.61 20.13
CA ARG A 154 -5.11 7.41 20.02
C ARG A 154 -5.82 6.21 19.37
N ALA A 155 -7.13 6.11 19.53
CA ALA A 155 -7.95 5.05 18.96
C ALA A 155 -8.40 5.31 17.51
N LEU A 156 -8.08 6.47 16.92
CA LEU A 156 -8.45 6.79 15.54
C LEU A 156 -7.82 5.80 14.56
N SER A 157 -8.63 5.30 13.64
CA SER A 157 -8.17 4.44 12.57
C SER A 157 -7.50 5.27 11.46
N MET A 158 -6.39 4.78 10.93
CA MET A 158 -5.62 5.42 9.87
C MET A 158 -4.91 4.38 9.00
N PRO A 159 -4.48 4.71 7.79
CA PRO A 159 -3.65 3.83 6.99
C PRO A 159 -2.33 3.52 7.69
N LYS A 160 -1.87 2.27 7.56
CA LYS A 160 -0.59 1.82 8.07
C LYS A 160 0.56 2.56 7.38
N PHE A 161 1.67 2.77 8.09
CA PHE A 161 2.85 3.50 7.59
C PHE A 161 2.60 4.96 7.18
N THR A 162 1.61 5.63 7.79
CA THR A 162 1.33 7.06 7.53
C THR A 162 2.37 7.97 8.20
N LEU A 163 2.75 7.68 9.45
CA LEU A 163 3.68 8.52 10.22
C LEU A 163 5.14 8.18 9.95
N GLN A 164 5.45 6.93 9.66
CA GLN A 164 6.83 6.46 9.48
C GLN A 164 7.61 7.23 8.42
N PRO A 165 7.14 7.45 7.17
CA PRO A 165 7.92 8.17 6.16
C PRO A 165 8.24 9.61 6.55
N ILE A 166 7.34 10.25 7.30
CA ILE A 166 7.51 11.62 7.77
C ILE A 166 8.66 11.68 8.78
N VAL A 167 8.66 10.74 9.73
CA VAL A 167 9.68 10.66 10.77
C VAL A 167 11.02 10.20 10.22
N GLU A 168 11.03 9.23 9.30
CA GLU A 168 12.26 8.79 8.60
C GLU A 168 12.91 9.95 7.87
N ASN A 169 12.15 10.71 7.10
CA ASN A 169 12.67 11.88 6.39
C ASN A 169 13.24 12.92 7.36
N ALA A 170 12.57 13.15 8.48
CA ALA A 170 13.05 14.09 9.47
C ALA A 170 14.37 13.65 10.12
N VAL A 171 14.49 12.37 10.47
CA VAL A 171 15.72 11.80 11.04
C VAL A 171 16.85 11.84 10.01
N LEU A 172 16.62 11.35 8.79
CA LEU A 172 17.64 11.29 7.75
C LEU A 172 18.14 12.68 7.34
N HIS A 173 17.25 13.63 7.13
CA HIS A 173 17.60 14.99 6.70
C HIS A 173 18.05 15.87 7.86
N GLY A 174 17.52 15.66 9.07
CA GLY A 174 17.92 16.40 10.26
C GLY A 174 19.38 16.18 10.65
N PHE A 175 19.90 14.98 10.46
CA PHE A 175 21.31 14.67 10.75
C PHE A 175 22.27 14.97 9.60
N THR A 176 21.76 15.19 8.38
CA THR A 176 22.62 15.57 7.23
C THR A 176 22.85 17.07 7.12
N ALA A 177 21.96 17.90 7.66
CA ALA A 177 21.99 19.35 7.41
C ALA A 177 22.38 20.22 8.61
N VAL A 178 21.97 19.93 9.84
CA VAL A 178 22.33 20.69 11.07
C VAL A 178 21.90 19.94 12.35
N SER A 179 22.60 20.16 13.44
CA SER A 179 22.49 19.43 14.73
C SER A 179 21.16 19.46 15.47
N TYR A 180 20.10 20.09 14.96
CA TYR A 180 18.79 20.11 15.61
C TYR A 180 17.66 20.25 14.58
N THR A 181 16.75 19.27 14.53
CA THR A 181 15.51 19.33 13.74
C THR A 181 14.30 19.20 14.66
N HIS A 182 13.43 20.20 14.65
CA HIS A 182 12.14 20.15 15.35
C HIS A 182 11.03 19.78 14.35
N LEU A 183 10.38 18.63 14.58
CA LEU A 183 9.14 18.26 13.89
C LEU A 183 7.97 18.64 14.78
N ARG A 184 7.16 19.58 14.34
CA ARG A 184 5.92 19.96 14.99
C ARG A 184 4.75 19.68 14.05
N ALA A 185 3.85 18.76 14.41
CA ALA A 185 2.60 18.60 13.71
C ALA A 185 1.64 19.72 14.12
N HIS A 186 1.17 20.51 13.15
CA HIS A 186 0.11 21.49 13.36
C HIS A 186 -1.25 20.86 13.07
N GLU A 187 -2.19 20.98 14.02
CA GLU A 187 -3.61 20.74 13.78
C GLU A 187 -4.09 21.73 12.71
N THR A 188 -4.50 21.20 11.56
CA THR A 188 -5.34 21.96 10.64
C THR A 188 -6.77 21.87 11.17
N ARG A 189 -7.22 22.90 11.90
CA ARG A 189 -8.64 23.10 12.16
C ARG A 189 -9.32 23.37 10.82
N SER A 190 -9.94 22.35 10.24
CA SER A 190 -10.99 22.57 9.24
C SER A 190 -12.24 23.02 10.00
N ASN A 191 -12.54 24.31 9.91
CA ASN A 191 -13.87 24.80 10.20
C ASN A 191 -14.85 24.18 9.19
N LEU A 192 -15.71 23.31 9.64
CA LEU A 192 -17.02 23.00 9.06
C LEU A 192 -18.07 23.25 10.12
#